data_43aa9df2f31b5a6b97c6ed4f3234a951
#
_entry.id   43aa9df2f31b5a6b97c6ed4f3234a951
#
_cell.length_a   1.000
_cell.length_b   1.000
_cell.length_c   1.000
_cell.angle_alpha   90.00
_cell.angle_beta   90.00
_cell.angle_gamma   90.00
#
_symmetry.space_group_name_H-M   'P 1'
#
loop_
_entity.id
_entity.type
_entity.pdbx_description
1 polymer ?
#
loop_
_entity_poly.entity_id
_entity_poly.type
_entity_poly.pdbx_seq_one_letter_code
_entity_poly.pdbx_strand_id
1 'polypeptide(L)'
;ACVLRYASVIKRNPEKSPMYRADAYWRKRGEGMSEQIAYATTRSAYIVYVLVLMALVVFSVCYPQSTFVLGESSVSWYAVPFLTVLYAVFGWLGLRKSNHFFILVLLAFTILYLIVGVMGHGWYLPEISAIFLAMGILSGFANSEQTDTIIKQFLDGAKDMLSAAIVVGLAGGIIQILQDGHI
;
A
#
# COMPACT_ATOMS: atom_id res chain seq x y z
N ALA A 1 -29.21 18.19 -16.51
CA ALA A 1 -30.36 18.19 -15.58
C ALA A 1 -30.96 16.78 -15.40
N CYS A 2 -31.20 15.98 -16.46
CA CYS A 2 -31.78 14.64 -16.34
C CYS A 2 -30.95 13.64 -15.54
N VAL A 3 -29.65 13.61 -15.73
CA VAL A 3 -28.74 12.65 -15.04
C VAL A 3 -28.72 12.88 -13.53
N LEU A 4 -28.64 14.15 -13.08
CA LEU A 4 -28.63 14.49 -11.65
C LEU A 4 -30.00 14.16 -11.00
N ARG A 5 -31.09 14.36 -11.70
CA ARG A 5 -32.45 14.01 -11.25
C ARG A 5 -32.61 12.49 -11.14
N TYR A 6 -32.10 11.74 -12.11
CA TYR A 6 -32.08 10.28 -12.08
C TYR A 6 -31.24 9.75 -10.92
N ALA A 7 -30.05 10.28 -10.75
CA ALA A 7 -29.16 9.92 -9.63
C ALA A 7 -29.79 10.20 -8.26
N SER A 8 -30.51 11.33 -8.11
CA SER A 8 -31.20 11.66 -6.86
C SER A 8 -32.38 10.74 -6.56
N VAL A 9 -33.10 10.28 -7.60
CA VAL A 9 -34.20 9.32 -7.46
C VAL A 9 -33.69 7.93 -7.06
N ILE A 10 -32.58 7.47 -7.67
CA ILE A 10 -31.99 6.17 -7.33
C ILE A 10 -31.36 6.22 -5.91
N LYS A 11 -30.78 7.35 -5.52
CA LYS A 11 -30.25 7.50 -4.16
C LYS A 11 -31.34 7.39 -3.10
N ARG A 12 -32.57 7.84 -3.40
CA ARG A 12 -33.73 7.72 -2.52
C ARG A 12 -34.39 6.33 -2.55
N ASN A 13 -34.43 5.70 -3.72
CA ASN A 13 -35.04 4.39 -3.93
C ASN A 13 -34.11 3.51 -4.78
N PRO A 14 -33.12 2.84 -4.17
CA PRO A 14 -32.12 2.04 -4.88
C PRO A 14 -32.73 0.90 -5.70
N GLU A 15 -33.86 0.37 -5.26
CA GLU A 15 -34.59 -0.74 -5.93
C GLU A 15 -35.08 -0.42 -7.33
N LYS A 16 -35.25 0.86 -7.67
CA LYS A 16 -35.69 1.32 -9.00
C LYS A 16 -34.55 1.32 -10.03
N SER A 17 -33.31 1.03 -9.60
CA SER A 17 -32.17 0.89 -10.52
C SER A 17 -32.25 -0.43 -11.28
N PRO A 18 -32.13 -0.47 -12.62
CA PRO A 18 -32.05 -1.71 -13.38
C PRO A 18 -30.84 -2.59 -12.96
N MET A 19 -29.78 -1.98 -12.40
CA MET A 19 -28.60 -2.68 -11.89
C MET A 19 -28.77 -3.20 -10.46
N TYR A 20 -29.87 -2.92 -9.77
CA TYR A 20 -30.07 -3.26 -8.36
C TYR A 20 -29.91 -4.76 -8.08
N ARG A 21 -30.39 -5.62 -8.99
CA ARG A 21 -30.24 -7.08 -8.87
C ARG A 21 -28.82 -7.56 -9.19
N ALA A 22 -28.20 -6.95 -10.19
CA ALA A 22 -26.80 -7.27 -10.55
C ALA A 22 -25.83 -6.91 -9.43
N ASP A 23 -26.08 -5.78 -8.73
CA ASP A 23 -25.26 -5.32 -7.62
C ASP A 23 -25.55 -6.00 -6.28
N ALA A 24 -26.56 -6.88 -6.22
CA ALA A 24 -26.95 -7.56 -4.97
C ALA A 24 -25.80 -8.37 -4.36
N TYR A 25 -24.98 -9.01 -5.20
CA TYR A 25 -23.80 -9.76 -4.78
C TYR A 25 -22.75 -8.84 -4.13
N TRP A 26 -22.47 -7.70 -4.76
CA TRP A 26 -21.48 -6.74 -4.28
C TRP A 26 -21.95 -6.01 -3.02
N ARG A 27 -23.25 -5.73 -2.87
CA ARG A 27 -23.82 -5.17 -1.65
C ARG A 27 -23.68 -6.12 -0.47
N LYS A 28 -24.08 -7.39 -0.63
CA LYS A 28 -23.89 -8.41 0.43
C LYS A 28 -22.46 -8.55 0.85
N ARG A 29 -21.52 -8.48 -0.10
CA ARG A 29 -20.08 -8.52 0.19
C ARG A 29 -19.61 -7.25 0.91
N GLY A 30 -20.14 -6.07 0.52
CA GLY A 30 -19.84 -4.80 1.18
C GLY A 30 -20.43 -4.71 2.58
N GLU A 31 -21.64 -5.22 2.81
CA GLU A 31 -22.27 -5.30 4.13
C GLU A 31 -21.46 -6.22 5.06
N GLY A 32 -21.05 -7.39 4.59
CA GLY A 32 -20.18 -8.30 5.36
C GLY A 32 -18.81 -7.72 5.67
N MET A 33 -18.25 -6.89 4.79
CA MET A 33 -17.00 -6.16 5.07
C MET A 33 -17.20 -5.01 6.05
N SER A 34 -18.34 -4.32 6.04
CA SER A 34 -18.62 -3.22 6.97
C SER A 34 -18.88 -3.68 8.40
N GLU A 35 -19.42 -4.88 8.59
CA GLU A 35 -19.57 -5.50 9.91
C GLU A 35 -18.24 -5.96 10.52
N GLN A 36 -17.23 -6.23 9.69
CA GLN A 36 -15.88 -6.63 10.14
C GLN A 36 -14.98 -5.44 10.48
N ILE A 37 -15.43 -4.20 10.34
CA ILE A 37 -14.66 -3.03 10.74
C ILE A 37 -14.66 -2.95 12.29
N ALA A 38 -13.76 -3.69 12.91
CA ALA A 38 -13.46 -3.52 14.32
C ALA A 38 -12.83 -2.14 14.53
N TYR A 39 -13.58 -1.23 15.13
CA TYR A 39 -13.11 0.13 15.46
C TYR A 39 -12.05 0.13 16.57
N ALA A 40 -11.89 -0.97 17.28
CA ALA A 40 -10.93 -1.11 18.37
C ALA A 40 -9.52 -1.36 17.83
N THR A 41 -8.55 -0.58 18.26
CA THR A 41 -7.14 -0.80 17.94
C THR A 41 -6.63 -2.03 18.66
N THR A 42 -6.07 -2.97 17.93
CA THR A 42 -5.57 -4.24 18.44
C THR A 42 -4.20 -4.06 19.11
N ARG A 43 -3.86 -4.88 20.09
CA ARG A 43 -2.53 -4.87 20.74
C ARG A 43 -1.40 -5.12 19.74
N SER A 44 -1.63 -5.96 18.74
CA SER A 44 -0.68 -6.23 17.66
C SER A 44 -0.34 -4.98 16.84
N ALA A 45 -1.30 -4.08 16.61
CA ALA A 45 -1.04 -2.81 15.92
C ALA A 45 -0.05 -1.92 16.66
N TYR A 46 -0.08 -1.90 18.01
CA TYR A 46 0.92 -1.18 18.81
C TYR A 46 2.31 -1.81 18.67
N ILE A 47 2.40 -3.14 18.66
CA ILE A 47 3.66 -3.86 18.48
C ILE A 47 4.25 -3.54 17.11
N VAL A 48 3.43 -3.61 16.04
CA VAL A 48 3.84 -3.26 14.68
C VAL A 48 4.30 -1.80 14.60
N TYR A 49 3.56 -0.87 15.21
CA TYR A 49 3.95 0.53 15.25
C TYR A 49 5.34 0.74 15.88
N VAL A 50 5.59 0.15 17.05
CA VAL A 50 6.88 0.26 17.74
C VAL A 50 7.99 -0.38 16.93
N LEU A 51 7.74 -1.55 16.31
CA LEU A 51 8.72 -2.25 15.48
C LEU A 51 9.10 -1.43 14.26
N VAL A 52 8.13 -0.90 13.52
CA VAL A 52 8.37 -0.04 12.36
C VAL A 52 9.08 1.24 12.77
N LEU A 53 8.64 1.88 13.86
CA LEU A 53 9.27 3.10 14.37
C LEU A 53 10.75 2.84 14.74
N MET A 54 11.06 1.74 15.42
CA MET A 54 12.43 1.35 15.72
C MET A 54 13.27 1.15 14.45
N ALA A 55 12.73 0.42 13.46
CA ALA A 55 13.42 0.21 12.18
C ALA A 55 13.68 1.55 11.45
N LEU A 56 12.72 2.46 11.44
CA LEU A 56 12.87 3.78 10.83
C LEU A 56 13.86 4.68 11.58
N VAL A 57 13.90 4.61 12.91
CA VAL A 57 14.90 5.35 13.71
C VAL A 57 16.30 4.82 13.41
N VAL A 58 16.51 3.50 13.39
CA VAL A 58 17.80 2.91 13.01
C VAL A 58 18.20 3.34 11.60
N PHE A 59 17.27 3.27 10.64
CA PHE A 59 17.53 3.72 9.28
C PHE A 59 17.86 5.21 9.20
N SER A 60 17.17 6.05 9.97
CA SER A 60 17.42 7.50 10.06
C SER A 60 18.78 7.83 10.64
N VAL A 61 19.28 7.02 11.59
CA VAL A 61 20.62 7.21 12.17
C VAL A 61 21.72 6.76 11.19
N CYS A 62 21.49 5.65 10.48
CA CYS A 62 22.44 5.13 9.49
C CYS A 62 22.51 6.00 8.22
N TYR A 63 21.40 6.57 7.80
CA TYR A 63 21.25 7.33 6.55
C TYR A 63 20.56 8.68 6.81
N PRO A 64 21.18 9.62 7.52
CA PRO A 64 20.52 10.86 7.93
C PRO A 64 20.27 11.82 6.77
N GLN A 65 21.09 11.77 5.72
CA GLN A 65 21.00 12.68 4.58
C GLN A 65 20.58 11.95 3.32
N SER A 66 19.59 12.50 2.63
CA SER A 66 19.13 12.05 1.31
C SER A 66 19.53 13.09 0.27
N THR A 67 20.22 12.67 -0.78
CA THR A 67 20.66 13.56 -1.85
C THR A 67 19.70 13.45 -3.02
N PHE A 68 18.90 14.50 -3.26
CA PHE A 68 17.98 14.57 -4.37
C PHE A 68 18.65 15.26 -5.55
N VAL A 69 18.72 14.59 -6.69
CA VAL A 69 19.21 15.16 -7.95
C VAL A 69 18.01 15.73 -8.70
N LEU A 70 17.94 17.07 -8.78
CA LEU A 70 16.90 17.80 -9.48
C LEU A 70 17.55 18.53 -10.68
N GLY A 71 17.61 17.85 -11.83
CA GLY A 71 18.28 18.38 -13.02
C GLY A 71 19.80 18.50 -12.80
N GLU A 72 20.34 19.71 -12.94
CA GLU A 72 21.78 19.99 -12.74
C GLU A 72 22.16 20.27 -11.27
N SER A 73 21.18 20.44 -10.38
CA SER A 73 21.43 20.75 -8.96
C SER A 73 21.15 19.55 -8.07
N SER A 74 22.07 19.29 -7.14
CA SER A 74 21.89 18.29 -6.07
C SER A 74 21.53 19.02 -4.77
N VAL A 75 20.39 18.64 -4.16
CA VAL A 75 19.95 19.17 -2.87
C VAL A 75 20.02 18.05 -1.86
N SER A 76 20.85 18.21 -0.82
CA SER A 76 20.89 17.28 0.31
C SER A 76 19.94 17.79 1.41
N TRP A 77 19.01 16.93 1.83
CA TRP A 77 18.06 17.24 2.88
C TRP A 77 17.90 16.08 3.85
N TYR A 78 17.57 16.40 5.09
CA TYR A 78 17.29 15.42 6.15
C TYR A 78 15.86 14.84 5.99
N ALA A 79 15.54 14.26 4.82
CA ALA A 79 14.20 13.77 4.49
C ALA A 79 13.81 12.56 5.36
N VAL A 80 14.73 11.62 5.57
CA VAL A 80 14.49 10.40 6.37
C VAL A 80 14.18 10.73 7.83
N PRO A 81 14.98 11.53 8.56
CA PRO A 81 14.66 11.93 9.93
C PRO A 81 13.33 12.68 10.03
N PHE A 82 13.06 13.59 9.09
CA PHE A 82 11.82 14.34 9.06
C PHE A 82 10.59 13.43 8.89
N LEU A 83 10.64 12.49 7.94
CA LEU A 83 9.57 11.50 7.73
C LEU A 83 9.40 10.58 8.93
N THR A 84 10.50 10.21 9.61
CA THR A 84 10.43 9.37 10.82
C THR A 84 9.68 10.08 11.94
N VAL A 85 9.93 11.37 12.16
CA VAL A 85 9.18 12.17 13.15
C VAL A 85 7.71 12.30 12.75
N LEU A 86 7.42 12.55 11.48
CA LEU A 86 6.03 12.59 10.99
C LEU A 86 5.33 11.25 11.20
N TYR A 87 6.00 10.14 10.87
CA TYR A 87 5.45 8.80 11.10
C TYR A 87 5.15 8.55 12.59
N ALA A 88 6.03 8.97 13.50
CA ALA A 88 5.81 8.84 14.94
C ALA A 88 4.54 9.57 15.38
N VAL A 89 4.30 10.79 14.89
CA VAL A 89 3.11 11.58 15.24
C VAL A 89 1.85 11.00 14.58
N PHE A 90 1.86 10.80 13.26
CA PHE A 90 0.68 10.32 12.53
C PHE A 90 0.36 8.86 12.83
N GLY A 91 1.35 8.01 13.06
CA GLY A 91 1.15 6.63 13.48
C GLY A 91 0.48 6.55 14.85
N TRP A 92 0.91 7.37 15.80
CA TRP A 92 0.28 7.48 17.12
C TRP A 92 -1.17 7.99 17.03
N LEU A 93 -1.42 9.02 16.23
CA LEU A 93 -2.78 9.52 15.99
C LEU A 93 -3.65 8.47 15.29
N GLY A 94 -3.07 7.73 14.34
CA GLY A 94 -3.73 6.63 13.64
C GLY A 94 -4.20 5.53 14.59
N LEU A 95 -3.31 5.10 15.48
CA LEU A 95 -3.63 4.09 16.51
C LEU A 95 -4.75 4.53 17.45
N ARG A 96 -4.80 5.81 17.79
CA ARG A 96 -5.88 6.34 18.65
C ARG A 96 -7.24 6.37 17.97
N LYS A 97 -7.26 6.45 16.64
CA LYS A 97 -8.50 6.59 15.88
C LYS A 97 -9.12 5.24 15.53
N SER A 98 -8.36 4.37 14.88
CA SER A 98 -8.82 3.04 14.43
C SER A 98 -7.64 2.22 13.88
N ASN A 99 -7.76 0.88 13.97
CA ASN A 99 -6.78 -0.03 13.37
C ASN A 99 -6.66 0.16 11.85
N HIS A 100 -7.79 0.31 11.14
CA HIS A 100 -7.79 0.56 9.69
C HIS A 100 -7.12 1.88 9.33
N PHE A 101 -7.34 2.93 10.14
CA PHE A 101 -6.70 4.22 9.90
C PHE A 101 -5.18 4.14 10.11
N PHE A 102 -4.72 3.35 11.09
CA PHE A 102 -3.30 3.07 11.26
C PHE A 102 -2.68 2.37 10.06
N ILE A 103 -3.37 1.35 9.47
CA ILE A 103 -2.89 0.66 8.26
C ILE A 103 -2.81 1.62 7.07
N LEU A 104 -3.78 2.54 6.91
CA LEU A 104 -3.71 3.58 5.88
C LEU A 104 -2.52 4.53 6.08
N VAL A 105 -2.23 4.92 7.32
CA VAL A 105 -1.04 5.73 7.64
C VAL A 105 0.23 4.95 7.32
N LEU A 106 0.31 3.67 7.69
CA LEU A 106 1.43 2.80 7.36
C LEU A 106 1.66 2.72 5.85
N LEU A 107 0.59 2.53 5.06
CA LEU A 107 0.65 2.52 3.60
C LEU A 107 1.16 3.86 3.04
N ALA A 108 0.59 4.98 3.50
CA ALA A 108 0.96 6.30 3.03
C ALA A 108 2.45 6.60 3.30
N PHE A 109 2.92 6.28 4.51
CA PHE A 109 4.34 6.46 4.85
C PHE A 109 5.25 5.50 4.09
N THR A 110 4.83 4.27 3.81
CA THR A 110 5.58 3.35 2.94
C THR A 110 5.82 3.96 1.57
N ILE A 111 4.78 4.55 0.96
CA ILE A 111 4.91 5.23 -0.34
C ILE A 111 5.86 6.44 -0.24
N LEU A 112 5.75 7.25 0.81
CA LEU A 112 6.65 8.39 1.01
C LEU A 112 8.12 7.95 1.18
N TYR A 113 8.36 6.88 1.95
CA TYR A 113 9.70 6.33 2.09
C TYR A 113 10.24 5.73 0.79
N LEU A 114 9.39 5.12 -0.03
CA LEU A 114 9.79 4.65 -1.36
C LEU A 114 10.21 5.80 -2.27
N ILE A 115 9.47 6.90 -2.28
CA ILE A 115 9.83 8.09 -3.07
C ILE A 115 11.19 8.63 -2.63
N VAL A 116 11.40 8.78 -1.32
CA VAL A 116 12.69 9.24 -0.77
C VAL A 116 13.81 8.24 -1.03
N GLY A 117 13.53 6.94 -0.93
CA GLY A 117 14.50 5.87 -1.18
C GLY A 117 14.95 5.82 -2.64
N VAL A 118 14.00 5.89 -3.58
CA VAL A 118 14.31 5.89 -5.02
C VAL A 118 15.03 7.17 -5.43
N MET A 119 14.51 8.34 -5.05
CA MET A 119 15.07 9.62 -5.49
C MET A 119 16.31 10.04 -4.70
N GLY A 120 16.39 9.70 -3.40
CA GLY A 120 17.45 10.17 -2.50
C GLY A 120 18.56 9.16 -2.24
N HIS A 121 18.29 7.87 -2.41
CA HIS A 121 19.24 6.77 -2.14
C HIS A 121 19.46 5.85 -3.35
N GLY A 122 18.78 6.09 -4.48
CA GLY A 122 18.92 5.28 -5.69
C GLY A 122 18.43 3.85 -5.54
N TRP A 123 17.35 3.61 -4.78
CA TRP A 123 16.80 2.27 -4.61
C TRP A 123 16.26 1.72 -5.92
N TYR A 124 16.48 0.41 -6.10
CA TYR A 124 16.02 -0.35 -7.25
C TYR A 124 14.94 -1.37 -6.85
N LEU A 125 14.57 -2.23 -7.80
CA LEU A 125 13.52 -3.23 -7.65
C LEU A 125 13.66 -4.13 -6.39
N PRO A 126 14.87 -4.59 -5.98
CA PRO A 126 15.01 -5.44 -4.79
C PRO A 126 14.59 -4.73 -3.50
N GLU A 127 15.03 -3.49 -3.31
CA GLU A 127 14.72 -2.70 -2.10
C GLU A 127 13.24 -2.35 -2.06
N ILE A 128 12.67 -1.93 -3.20
CA ILE A 128 11.24 -1.62 -3.34
C ILE A 128 10.40 -2.86 -3.02
N SER A 129 10.76 -4.03 -3.57
CA SER A 129 10.05 -5.29 -3.34
C SER A 129 10.13 -5.72 -1.87
N ALA A 130 11.28 -5.56 -1.23
CA ALA A 130 11.47 -5.89 0.19
C ALA A 130 10.58 -5.05 1.09
N ILE A 131 10.45 -3.74 0.81
CA ILE A 131 9.62 -2.84 1.61
C ILE A 131 8.13 -3.14 1.41
N PHE A 132 7.67 -3.41 0.18
CA PHE A 132 6.30 -3.82 -0.06
C PHE A 132 5.95 -5.15 0.61
N LEU A 133 6.87 -6.13 0.56
CA LEU A 133 6.69 -7.40 1.26
C LEU A 133 6.59 -7.18 2.78
N ALA A 134 7.51 -6.42 3.35
CA ALA A 134 7.50 -6.11 4.78
C ALA A 134 6.20 -5.38 5.18
N MET A 135 5.77 -4.38 4.40
CA MET A 135 4.52 -3.66 4.62
C MET A 135 3.30 -4.59 4.57
N GLY A 136 3.22 -5.51 3.59
CA GLY A 136 2.14 -6.49 3.47
C GLY A 136 2.05 -7.40 4.71
N ILE A 137 3.17 -7.95 5.15
CA ILE A 137 3.24 -8.79 6.34
C ILE A 137 2.86 -7.99 7.60
N LEU A 138 3.44 -6.81 7.79
CA LEU A 138 3.18 -5.97 8.96
C LEU A 138 1.74 -5.50 9.04
N SER A 139 1.10 -5.18 7.91
CA SER A 139 -0.33 -4.81 7.87
C SER A 139 -1.23 -5.98 8.28
N GLY A 140 -0.92 -7.20 7.85
CA GLY A 140 -1.62 -8.42 8.27
C GLY A 140 -1.51 -8.66 9.78
N PHE A 141 -0.30 -8.54 10.35
CA PHE A 141 -0.10 -8.64 11.80
C PHE A 141 -0.78 -7.51 12.57
N ALA A 142 -0.77 -6.27 12.05
CA ALA A 142 -1.46 -5.15 12.67
C ALA A 142 -2.97 -5.39 12.76
N ASN A 143 -3.55 -6.10 11.79
CA ASN A 143 -4.97 -6.49 11.79
C ASN A 143 -5.26 -7.76 12.61
N SER A 144 -4.26 -8.34 13.28
CA SER A 144 -4.37 -9.61 14.02
C SER A 144 -4.80 -10.81 13.17
N GLU A 145 -4.48 -10.78 11.88
CA GLU A 145 -4.73 -11.90 11.00
C GLU A 145 -3.86 -13.12 11.39
N GLN A 146 -4.40 -14.31 11.18
CA GLN A 146 -3.63 -15.53 11.35
C GLN A 146 -2.56 -15.64 10.27
N THR A 147 -1.41 -16.21 10.61
CA THR A 147 -0.28 -16.37 9.67
C THR A 147 -0.69 -17.06 8.37
N ASP A 148 -1.53 -18.11 8.47
CA ASP A 148 -2.04 -18.84 7.30
C ASP A 148 -2.89 -17.95 6.38
N THR A 149 -3.66 -17.02 6.96
CA THR A 149 -4.46 -16.04 6.21
C THR A 149 -3.57 -15.06 5.48
N ILE A 150 -2.52 -14.56 6.13
CA ILE A 150 -1.54 -13.64 5.54
C ILE A 150 -0.84 -14.31 4.34
N ILE A 151 -0.38 -15.56 4.52
CA ILE A 151 0.25 -16.34 3.45
C ILE A 151 -0.72 -16.56 2.28
N LYS A 152 -1.97 -16.89 2.57
CA LYS A 152 -3.00 -17.13 1.56
C LYS A 152 -3.29 -15.87 0.74
N GLN A 153 -3.48 -14.74 1.40
CA GLN A 153 -3.68 -13.44 0.75
C GLN A 153 -2.47 -13.04 -0.11
N PHE A 154 -1.26 -13.29 0.37
CA PHE A 154 -0.04 -13.07 -0.40
C PHE A 154 0.01 -13.93 -1.67
N LEU A 155 -0.28 -15.22 -1.56
CA LEU A 155 -0.30 -16.15 -2.70
C LEU A 155 -1.41 -15.80 -3.70
N ASP A 156 -2.57 -15.37 -3.23
CA ASP A 156 -3.66 -14.95 -4.12
C ASP A 156 -3.28 -13.67 -4.88
N GLY A 157 -2.66 -12.68 -4.21
CA GLY A 157 -2.09 -11.52 -4.87
C GLY A 157 -0.99 -11.86 -5.89
N ALA A 158 -0.12 -12.82 -5.57
CA ALA A 158 0.91 -13.30 -6.50
C ALA A 158 0.30 -13.96 -7.75
N LYS A 159 -0.79 -14.73 -7.60
CA LYS A 159 -1.52 -15.31 -8.75
C LYS A 159 -2.10 -14.25 -9.67
N ASP A 160 -2.67 -13.19 -9.10
CA ASP A 160 -3.26 -12.09 -9.87
C ASP A 160 -2.19 -11.38 -10.71
N MET A 161 -0.96 -11.25 -10.18
CA MET A 161 0.16 -10.63 -10.87
C MET A 161 0.88 -11.56 -11.87
N LEU A 162 0.68 -12.88 -11.78
CA LEU A 162 1.38 -13.86 -12.60
C LEU A 162 1.12 -13.67 -14.10
N SER A 163 -0.12 -13.37 -14.46
CA SER A 163 -0.50 -13.12 -15.86
C SER A 163 0.29 -11.95 -16.48
N ALA A 164 0.37 -10.83 -15.74
CA ALA A 164 1.13 -9.67 -16.19
C ALA A 164 2.64 -9.97 -16.26
N ALA A 165 3.18 -10.69 -15.28
CA ALA A 165 4.59 -11.08 -15.24
C ALA A 165 4.98 -11.96 -16.45
N ILE A 166 4.13 -12.92 -16.83
CA ILE A 166 4.35 -13.79 -18.01
C ILE A 166 4.37 -12.95 -19.29
N VAL A 167 3.41 -12.03 -19.47
CA VAL A 167 3.36 -11.18 -20.67
C VAL A 167 4.62 -10.31 -20.78
N VAL A 168 5.05 -9.69 -19.69
CA VAL A 168 6.28 -8.87 -19.67
C VAL A 168 7.52 -9.72 -19.93
N GLY A 169 7.59 -10.91 -19.32
CA GLY A 169 8.71 -11.85 -19.54
C GLY A 169 8.81 -12.33 -21.00
N LEU A 170 7.68 -12.67 -21.62
CA LEU A 170 7.63 -13.07 -23.04
C LEU A 170 8.01 -11.91 -23.96
N ALA A 171 7.51 -10.70 -23.69
CA ALA A 171 7.88 -9.52 -24.47
C ALA A 171 9.39 -9.23 -24.40
N GLY A 172 9.99 -9.32 -23.19
CA GLY A 172 11.43 -9.20 -23.01
C GLY A 172 12.23 -10.27 -23.77
N GLY A 173 11.77 -11.52 -23.71
CA GLY A 173 12.39 -12.62 -24.47
C GLY A 173 12.35 -12.41 -25.98
N ILE A 174 11.23 -11.93 -26.53
CA ILE A 174 11.10 -11.60 -27.96
C ILE A 174 12.08 -10.50 -28.35
N ILE A 175 12.18 -9.43 -27.56
CA ILE A 175 13.13 -8.33 -27.81
C ILE A 175 14.56 -8.85 -27.85
N GLN A 176 14.94 -9.72 -26.90
CA GLN A 176 16.27 -10.31 -26.85
C GLN A 176 16.58 -11.15 -28.12
N ILE A 177 15.62 -11.99 -28.54
CA ILE A 177 15.78 -12.81 -29.76
C ILE A 177 15.95 -11.93 -30.99
N LEU A 178 15.19 -10.83 -31.12
CA LEU A 178 15.31 -9.91 -32.25
C LEU A 178 16.67 -9.19 -32.27
N GLN A 179 17.17 -8.81 -31.10
CA GLN A 179 18.48 -8.17 -30.97
C GLN A 179 19.62 -9.12 -31.32
N ASP A 180 19.58 -10.37 -30.84
CA ASP A 180 20.59 -11.39 -31.10
C ASP A 180 20.53 -11.86 -32.56
N GLY A 181 19.34 -11.86 -33.16
CA GLY A 181 19.12 -12.20 -34.55
C GLY A 181 19.46 -11.08 -35.57
N HIS A 182 19.83 -9.88 -35.09
CA HIS A 182 20.07 -8.69 -35.92
C HIS A 182 18.91 -8.37 -36.88
N ILE A 183 17.66 -8.59 -36.43
CA ILE A 183 16.43 -8.36 -37.19
C ILE A 183 15.80 -7.04 -36.75
#